data_fefde658085ef18bae4e5fa026fdbaa9
#
_entry.id   fefde658085ef18bae4e5fa026fdbaa9
#
_cell.length_a   1.000
_cell.length_b   1.000
_cell.length_c   1.000
_cell.angle_alpha   90.00
_cell.angle_beta   90.00
_cell.angle_gamma   90.00
#
_symmetry.space_group_name_H-M   'P 1'
#
loop_
_entity.id
_entity.type
_entity.pdbx_description
1 polymer ?
#
loop_
_entity_poly.entity_id
_entity_poly.type
_entity_poly.pdbx_seq_one_letter_code
_entity_poly.pdbx_strand_id
1 'polypeptide(L)'
;MSDLNIDGYGDDLTVNGVRIGDLTPLDHESIEKEKGGQNYAPLEDVVISKVKDSSTLIARKPDPNDISRYIESEVLDGLCCYSAVNQGQLNKTIVDAVIHHLAEEKLPTVPRSIRHKYMSAFLLAATSITGMDRVIPKVAGVESWELSFKICRRWGYEVKKIPSGKAIIVGAT
;
A
#
# COMPACT_ATOMS: atom_id res chain seq x y z
N MET A 1 -18.34 19.15 14.68
CA MET A 1 -17.11 18.67 14.02
C MET A 1 -16.00 19.51 14.62
N SER A 2 -15.11 18.92 15.42
CA SER A 2 -13.92 19.62 15.88
C SER A 2 -13.04 19.84 14.65
N ASP A 3 -12.62 21.08 14.43
CA ASP A 3 -11.74 21.40 13.31
C ASP A 3 -10.44 20.62 13.50
N LEU A 4 -10.11 19.80 12.48
CA LEU A 4 -8.85 19.05 12.44
C LEU A 4 -7.70 20.05 12.28
N ASN A 5 -6.86 20.17 13.30
CA ASN A 5 -5.68 21.03 13.26
C ASN A 5 -4.44 20.17 12.99
N ILE A 6 -3.76 20.41 11.89
CA ILE A 6 -2.52 19.73 11.48
C ILE A 6 -1.46 20.81 11.28
N ASP A 7 -0.30 20.68 11.95
CA ASP A 7 0.82 21.61 11.86
C ASP A 7 2.16 20.87 11.92
N GLY A 8 3.19 21.39 11.21
CA GLY A 8 4.53 20.82 11.19
C GLY A 8 4.76 19.73 10.12
N TYR A 9 5.95 19.12 10.15
CA TYR A 9 6.37 18.04 9.25
C TYR A 9 7.23 17.01 10.00
N GLY A 10 7.21 15.75 9.52
CA GLY A 10 8.01 14.67 10.11
C GLY A 10 7.65 14.43 11.57
N ASP A 11 8.66 14.30 12.42
CA ASP A 11 8.46 14.04 13.86
C ASP A 11 7.86 15.25 14.61
N ASP A 12 7.92 16.44 14.01
CA ASP A 12 7.31 17.66 14.57
C ASP A 12 5.86 17.86 14.10
N LEU A 13 5.36 16.99 13.23
CA LEU A 13 3.96 17.03 12.83
C LEU A 13 3.04 16.85 14.03
N THR A 14 2.10 17.76 14.20
CA THR A 14 1.08 17.69 15.24
C THR A 14 -0.31 17.50 14.63
N VAL A 15 -1.12 16.68 15.27
CA VAL A 15 -2.54 16.51 14.95
C VAL A 15 -3.33 16.83 16.21
N ASN A 16 -4.13 17.89 16.15
CA ASN A 16 -4.88 18.41 17.31
C ASN A 16 -3.98 18.66 18.53
N GLY A 17 -2.76 19.16 18.30
CA GLY A 17 -1.80 19.49 19.35
C GLY A 17 -1.00 18.29 19.89
N VAL A 18 -1.17 17.09 19.34
CA VAL A 18 -0.39 15.90 19.70
C VAL A 18 0.68 15.67 18.64
N ARG A 19 1.96 15.61 19.05
CA ARG A 19 3.07 15.31 18.12
C ARG A 19 3.03 13.86 17.67
N ILE A 20 3.27 13.63 16.40
CA ILE A 20 3.34 12.25 15.84
C ILE A 20 4.47 11.43 16.49
N GLY A 21 5.60 12.07 16.84
CA GLY A 21 6.67 11.41 17.57
C GLY A 21 6.29 10.90 18.98
N ASP A 22 5.23 11.46 19.57
CA ASP A 22 4.76 11.15 20.93
C ASP A 22 3.50 10.24 20.94
N LEU A 23 3.14 9.67 19.81
CA LEU A 23 1.88 8.93 19.61
C LEU A 23 1.77 7.57 20.31
N THR A 24 2.64 7.22 21.22
CA THR A 24 2.65 5.92 21.89
C THR A 24 1.31 5.56 22.57
N PRO A 25 0.64 6.48 23.30
CA PRO A 25 -0.71 6.20 23.85
C PRO A 25 -1.82 6.20 22.79
N LEU A 26 -1.66 7.03 21.72
CA LEU A 26 -2.66 7.13 20.65
C LEU A 26 -2.65 5.94 19.69
N ASP A 27 -1.52 5.25 19.54
CA ASP A 27 -1.43 4.03 18.77
C ASP A 27 -2.41 2.98 19.32
N HIS A 28 -2.49 2.85 20.63
CA HIS A 28 -3.40 1.92 21.29
C HIS A 28 -4.88 2.32 21.06
N GLU A 29 -5.21 3.59 21.20
CA GLU A 29 -6.56 4.11 20.95
C GLU A 29 -6.95 3.97 19.48
N SER A 30 -6.03 4.19 18.54
CA SER A 30 -6.30 4.03 17.11
C SER A 30 -6.55 2.56 16.73
N ILE A 31 -5.77 1.64 17.27
CA ILE A 31 -5.94 0.20 17.09
C ILE A 31 -7.32 -0.24 17.60
N GLU A 32 -7.73 0.22 18.78
CA GLU A 32 -9.07 -0.08 19.32
C GLU A 32 -10.20 0.48 18.44
N LYS A 33 -10.02 1.67 17.86
CA LYS A 33 -11.00 2.27 16.95
C LYS A 33 -11.12 1.53 15.62
N GLU A 34 -10.06 0.86 15.17
CA GLU A 34 -10.07 0.04 13.96
C GLU A 34 -10.68 -1.34 14.19
N LYS A 35 -10.70 -1.85 15.44
CA LYS A 35 -11.27 -3.16 15.76
C LYS A 35 -12.73 -3.23 15.30
N GLY A 36 -13.02 -4.25 14.51
CA GLY A 36 -14.35 -4.48 13.93
C GLY A 36 -14.63 -3.83 12.57
N GLY A 37 -13.76 -2.91 12.10
CA GLY A 37 -13.83 -2.35 10.76
C GLY A 37 -12.92 -3.02 9.73
N GLN A 38 -12.00 -3.85 10.20
CA GLN A 38 -10.99 -4.50 9.37
C GLN A 38 -11.51 -5.77 8.70
N ASN A 39 -11.15 -5.96 7.44
CA ASN A 39 -11.45 -7.18 6.69
C ASN A 39 -10.51 -8.36 7.02
N TYR A 40 -9.50 -8.13 7.82
CA TYR A 40 -8.49 -9.11 8.23
C TYR A 40 -8.10 -8.85 9.68
N ALA A 41 -7.78 -9.91 10.41
CA ALA A 41 -7.24 -9.78 11.75
C ALA A 41 -5.81 -9.22 11.67
N PRO A 42 -5.46 -8.20 12.46
CA PRO A 42 -4.06 -7.79 12.58
C PRO A 42 -3.24 -8.98 13.09
N LEU A 43 -2.05 -9.15 12.53
CA LEU A 43 -1.16 -10.25 12.92
C LEU A 43 -0.72 -10.11 14.39
N GLU A 44 -0.48 -8.90 14.85
CA GLU A 44 -0.14 -8.54 16.22
C GLU A 44 -0.49 -7.06 16.45
N ASP A 45 -0.61 -6.67 17.72
CA ASP A 45 -0.70 -5.25 18.13
C ASP A 45 0.69 -4.60 18.02
N VAL A 46 1.10 -4.33 16.78
CA VAL A 46 2.42 -3.82 16.43
C VAL A 46 2.29 -2.60 15.55
N VAL A 47 3.01 -1.55 15.90
CA VAL A 47 3.14 -0.33 15.08
C VAL A 47 4.54 -0.28 14.48
N ILE A 48 4.63 -0.18 13.16
CA ILE A 48 5.91 0.03 12.48
C ILE A 48 6.27 1.52 12.57
N SER A 49 7.37 1.83 13.24
CA SER A 49 7.79 3.21 13.46
C SER A 49 8.74 3.75 12.39
N LYS A 50 9.62 2.91 11.87
CA LYS A 50 10.59 3.31 10.83
C LYS A 50 11.21 2.12 10.11
N VAL A 51 11.82 2.41 8.98
CA VAL A 51 12.68 1.47 8.24
C VAL A 51 14.10 1.56 8.81
N LYS A 52 14.71 0.42 9.12
CA LYS A 52 16.12 0.33 9.52
C LYS A 52 17.01 0.12 8.30
N ASP A 53 16.65 -0.82 7.45
CA ASP A 53 17.33 -1.14 6.20
C ASP A 53 16.32 -1.71 5.17
N SER A 54 16.80 -2.17 4.03
CA SER A 54 15.94 -2.63 2.92
C SER A 54 14.97 -3.75 3.28
N SER A 55 15.23 -4.50 4.35
CA SER A 55 14.44 -5.67 4.76
C SER A 55 14.07 -5.68 6.25
N THR A 56 14.55 -4.72 7.01
CA THR A 56 14.34 -4.67 8.47
C THR A 56 13.58 -3.41 8.86
N LEU A 57 12.51 -3.61 9.61
CA LEU A 57 11.66 -2.56 10.16
C LEU A 57 11.86 -2.46 11.67
N ILE A 58 11.62 -1.28 12.22
CA ILE A 58 11.51 -1.08 13.66
C ILE A 58 10.04 -1.08 14.05
N ALA A 59 9.69 -2.06 14.86
CA ALA A 59 8.34 -2.24 15.38
C ALA A 59 8.27 -1.83 16.84
N ARG A 60 7.15 -1.24 17.26
CA ARG A 60 6.80 -0.97 18.65
C ARG A 60 5.68 -1.89 19.07
N LYS A 61 5.84 -2.53 20.22
CA LYS A 61 4.84 -3.37 20.86
C LYS A 61 4.56 -2.85 22.26
N PRO A 62 3.33 -2.97 22.78
CA PRO A 62 3.07 -2.69 24.20
C PRO A 62 3.97 -3.54 25.09
N ASP A 63 4.52 -2.95 26.16
CA ASP A 63 5.26 -3.71 27.16
C ASP A 63 4.26 -4.58 27.94
N PRO A 64 4.43 -5.91 27.98
CA PRO A 64 3.52 -6.79 28.70
C PRO A 64 3.48 -6.54 30.21
N ASN A 65 4.49 -5.86 30.77
CA ASN A 65 4.57 -5.52 32.19
C ASN A 65 4.07 -4.10 32.50
N ASP A 66 3.99 -3.24 31.51
CA ASP A 66 3.54 -1.87 31.64
C ASP A 66 2.95 -1.36 30.31
N ILE A 67 1.63 -1.44 30.18
CA ILE A 67 0.93 -1.06 28.96
C ILE A 67 1.08 0.43 28.57
N SER A 68 1.57 1.27 29.48
CA SER A 68 1.90 2.66 29.17
C SER A 68 3.24 2.82 28.45
N ARG A 69 4.01 1.74 28.34
CA ARG A 69 5.33 1.70 27.71
C ARG A 69 5.33 0.82 26.46
N TYR A 70 6.24 1.11 25.57
CA TYR A 70 6.45 0.35 24.35
C TYR A 70 7.89 -0.16 24.30
N ILE A 71 8.01 -1.37 23.76
CA ILE A 71 9.32 -1.99 23.50
C ILE A 71 9.55 -1.91 22.00
N GLU A 72 10.66 -1.31 21.59
CA GLU A 72 11.11 -1.36 20.20
C GLU A 72 11.82 -2.71 19.92
N SER A 73 11.52 -3.29 18.78
CA SER A 73 12.18 -4.51 18.29
C SER A 73 12.41 -4.44 16.79
N GLU A 74 13.42 -5.14 16.32
CA GLU A 74 13.66 -5.30 14.90
C GLU A 74 12.80 -6.45 14.35
N VAL A 75 12.14 -6.22 13.23
CA VAL A 75 11.33 -7.22 12.52
C VAL A 75 11.79 -7.33 11.08
N LEU A 76 11.95 -8.55 10.60
CA LEU A 76 12.22 -8.81 9.19
C LEU A 76 10.92 -8.63 8.39
N ASP A 77 10.95 -7.79 7.36
CA ASP A 77 9.83 -7.59 6.44
C ASP A 77 9.78 -8.70 5.39
N GLY A 78 9.16 -9.82 5.74
CA GLY A 78 8.90 -10.91 4.80
C GLY A 78 7.62 -10.73 3.98
N LEU A 79 6.80 -9.75 4.31
CA LEU A 79 5.53 -9.48 3.62
C LEU A 79 5.71 -8.53 2.41
N CYS A 80 6.69 -7.61 2.48
CA CYS A 80 7.01 -6.65 1.42
C CYS A 80 5.78 -5.88 0.92
N CYS A 81 4.86 -5.49 1.82
CA CYS A 81 3.59 -4.84 1.47
C CYS A 81 2.86 -5.58 0.34
N TYR A 82 2.64 -6.88 0.49
CA TYR A 82 2.03 -7.76 -0.53
C TYR A 82 2.75 -7.69 -1.89
N SER A 83 4.08 -7.73 -1.87
CA SER A 83 4.97 -7.64 -3.04
C SER A 83 5.11 -6.22 -3.65
N ALA A 84 4.57 -5.19 -3.04
CA ALA A 84 4.72 -3.82 -3.56
C ALA A 84 6.15 -3.27 -3.38
N VAL A 85 6.90 -3.77 -2.39
CA VAL A 85 8.27 -3.35 -2.09
C VAL A 85 9.29 -4.49 -2.21
N ASN A 86 9.11 -5.39 -3.17
CA ASN A 86 10.02 -6.50 -3.44
C ASN A 86 11.48 -6.09 -3.66
N GLN A 87 11.70 -4.88 -4.13
CA GLN A 87 13.03 -4.27 -4.32
C GLN A 87 13.67 -3.77 -3.03
N GLY A 88 13.02 -4.00 -1.90
CA GLY A 88 13.41 -3.52 -0.57
C GLY A 88 12.76 -2.18 -0.21
N GLN A 89 12.61 -1.99 1.10
CA GLN A 89 12.10 -0.76 1.68
C GLN A 89 13.02 0.42 1.33
N LEU A 90 12.43 1.58 1.02
CA LEU A 90 13.14 2.81 0.68
C LEU A 90 14.27 2.62 -0.35
N ASN A 91 14.04 1.77 -1.36
CA ASN A 91 15.02 1.58 -2.43
C ASN A 91 15.46 2.93 -3.01
N LYS A 92 16.76 3.22 -2.88
CA LYS A 92 17.30 4.55 -3.20
C LYS A 92 16.99 5.01 -4.62
N THR A 93 17.09 4.13 -5.60
CA THR A 93 16.81 4.48 -7.00
C THR A 93 15.36 4.92 -7.20
N ILE A 94 14.42 4.24 -6.52
CA ILE A 94 13.01 4.57 -6.61
C ILE A 94 12.72 5.87 -5.86
N VAL A 95 13.25 6.02 -4.64
CA VAL A 95 13.05 7.22 -3.82
C VAL A 95 13.59 8.46 -4.54
N ASP A 96 14.82 8.39 -5.07
CA ASP A 96 15.44 9.50 -5.80
C ASP A 96 14.60 9.87 -7.05
N ALA A 97 14.11 8.89 -7.79
CA ALA A 97 13.25 9.14 -8.94
C ALA A 97 11.93 9.81 -8.55
N VAL A 98 11.30 9.37 -7.46
CA VAL A 98 10.04 9.97 -6.96
C VAL A 98 10.29 11.43 -6.53
N ILE A 99 11.35 11.67 -5.76
CA ILE A 99 11.71 13.03 -5.32
C ILE A 99 11.96 13.94 -6.53
N HIS A 100 12.79 13.49 -7.48
CA HIS A 100 13.07 14.23 -8.70
C HIS A 100 11.79 14.60 -9.47
N HIS A 101 10.92 13.62 -9.71
CA HIS A 101 9.70 13.86 -10.46
C HIS A 101 8.70 14.79 -9.75
N LEU A 102 8.60 14.70 -8.44
CA LEU A 102 7.67 15.54 -7.67
C LEU A 102 8.23 16.94 -7.42
N ALA A 103 9.47 17.06 -6.97
CA ALA A 103 10.07 18.32 -6.53
C ALA A 103 10.63 19.14 -7.70
N GLU A 104 11.36 18.51 -8.62
CA GLU A 104 12.05 19.21 -9.71
C GLU A 104 11.20 19.32 -10.98
N GLU A 105 10.62 18.22 -11.44
CA GLU A 105 9.76 18.23 -12.62
C GLU A 105 8.34 18.72 -12.35
N LYS A 106 7.94 18.84 -11.08
CA LYS A 106 6.60 19.28 -10.65
C LYS A 106 5.49 18.52 -11.36
N LEU A 107 5.61 17.19 -11.34
CA LEU A 107 4.71 16.30 -12.06
C LEU A 107 3.30 16.36 -11.47
N PRO A 108 2.27 16.66 -12.28
CA PRO A 108 0.91 16.73 -11.78
C PRO A 108 0.31 15.35 -11.56
N THR A 109 -0.55 15.22 -10.56
CA THR A 109 -1.46 14.08 -10.44
C THR A 109 -2.65 14.30 -11.38
N VAL A 110 -2.85 13.39 -12.32
CA VAL A 110 -3.93 13.47 -13.31
C VAL A 110 -4.80 12.21 -13.27
N PRO A 111 -6.11 12.34 -13.55
CA PRO A 111 -6.98 11.17 -13.64
C PRO A 111 -6.59 10.31 -14.83
N ARG A 112 -6.89 9.01 -14.76
CA ARG A 112 -6.53 8.02 -15.78
C ARG A 112 -7.04 8.35 -17.20
N SER A 113 -8.12 9.12 -17.31
CA SER A 113 -8.65 9.60 -18.59
C SER A 113 -7.71 10.58 -19.32
N ILE A 114 -6.75 11.15 -18.60
CA ILE A 114 -5.72 12.03 -19.12
C ILE A 114 -4.39 11.29 -19.11
N ARG A 115 -3.65 11.36 -20.21
CA ARG A 115 -2.34 10.69 -20.28
C ARG A 115 -1.27 11.51 -19.58
N HIS A 116 -0.59 10.86 -18.66
CA HIS A 116 0.63 11.37 -18.06
C HIS A 116 1.83 11.13 -18.99
N LYS A 117 2.84 12.03 -19.00
CA LYS A 117 3.98 11.92 -19.92
C LYS A 117 4.74 10.58 -19.80
N TYR A 118 4.81 9.99 -18.61
CA TYR A 118 5.49 8.70 -18.38
C TYR A 118 4.61 7.48 -18.57
N MET A 119 3.31 7.64 -18.83
CA MET A 119 2.41 6.50 -18.99
C MET A 119 2.83 5.59 -20.16
N SER A 120 3.28 6.18 -21.27
CA SER A 120 3.74 5.40 -22.43
C SER A 120 4.98 4.59 -22.09
N ALA A 121 5.96 5.19 -21.42
CA ALA A 121 7.18 4.50 -20.99
C ALA A 121 6.86 3.35 -20.02
N PHE A 122 5.96 3.58 -19.06
CA PHE A 122 5.50 2.55 -18.14
C PHE A 122 4.85 1.37 -18.85
N LEU A 123 3.91 1.62 -19.78
CA LEU A 123 3.22 0.57 -20.51
C LEU A 123 4.18 -0.25 -21.39
N LEU A 124 5.12 0.41 -22.07
CA LEU A 124 6.15 -0.27 -22.87
C LEU A 124 7.06 -1.13 -22.00
N ALA A 125 7.53 -0.62 -20.87
CA ALA A 125 8.34 -1.39 -19.94
C ALA A 125 7.57 -2.60 -19.39
N ALA A 126 6.34 -2.40 -18.96
CA ALA A 126 5.52 -3.47 -18.41
C ALA A 126 5.20 -4.57 -19.43
N THR A 127 4.87 -4.21 -20.67
CA THR A 127 4.67 -5.22 -21.75
C THR A 127 5.96 -5.96 -22.08
N SER A 128 7.10 -5.26 -22.11
CA SER A 128 8.41 -5.87 -22.36
C SER A 128 8.79 -6.88 -21.28
N ILE A 129 8.59 -6.55 -20.01
CA ILE A 129 8.94 -7.43 -18.88
C ILE A 129 8.00 -8.64 -18.80
N THR A 130 6.71 -8.45 -19.06
CA THR A 130 5.72 -9.52 -18.91
C THR A 130 5.55 -10.37 -20.16
N GLY A 131 6.00 -9.90 -21.30
CA GLY A 131 5.75 -10.54 -22.61
C GLY A 131 4.28 -10.46 -23.06
N MET A 132 3.46 -9.62 -22.40
CA MET A 132 2.05 -9.46 -22.73
C MET A 132 1.84 -8.35 -23.75
N ASP A 133 0.90 -8.52 -24.68
CA ASP A 133 0.58 -7.52 -25.71
C ASP A 133 -0.02 -6.24 -25.12
N ARG A 134 -0.66 -6.32 -23.96
CA ARG A 134 -1.40 -5.22 -23.34
C ARG A 134 -1.30 -5.24 -21.83
N VAL A 135 -1.25 -4.05 -21.24
CA VAL A 135 -1.25 -3.82 -19.79
C VAL A 135 -2.37 -2.84 -19.44
N ILE A 136 -3.11 -3.17 -18.41
CA ILE A 136 -4.13 -2.30 -17.83
C ILE A 136 -3.73 -2.00 -16.37
N PRO A 137 -3.10 -0.86 -16.08
CA PRO A 137 -2.70 -0.52 -14.72
C PRO A 137 -3.92 -0.26 -13.85
N LYS A 138 -3.83 -0.71 -12.60
CA LYS A 138 -4.82 -0.48 -11.54
C LYS A 138 -4.10 0.08 -10.31
N VAL A 139 -4.85 0.68 -9.39
CA VAL A 139 -4.27 1.29 -8.20
C VAL A 139 -3.89 0.24 -7.16
N ALA A 140 -4.68 -0.81 -7.00
CA ALA A 140 -4.47 -1.84 -6.01
C ALA A 140 -4.56 -3.27 -6.61
N GLY A 141 -3.93 -4.23 -5.92
CA GLY A 141 -3.96 -5.64 -6.32
C GLY A 141 -5.38 -6.21 -6.40
N VAL A 142 -6.24 -5.87 -5.43
CA VAL A 142 -7.67 -6.27 -5.43
C VAL A 142 -8.39 -5.79 -6.69
N GLU A 143 -8.19 -4.55 -7.11
CA GLU A 143 -8.79 -4.04 -8.33
C GLU A 143 -8.28 -4.78 -9.58
N SER A 144 -7.02 -5.18 -9.59
CA SER A 144 -6.44 -5.98 -10.68
C SER A 144 -7.09 -7.37 -10.74
N TRP A 145 -7.31 -7.99 -9.60
CA TRP A 145 -8.03 -9.26 -9.50
C TRP A 145 -9.47 -9.15 -9.98
N GLU A 146 -10.22 -8.18 -9.52
CA GLU A 146 -11.60 -7.94 -9.97
C GLU A 146 -11.69 -7.74 -11.48
N LEU A 147 -10.77 -6.95 -12.05
CA LEU A 147 -10.71 -6.75 -13.48
C LEU A 147 -10.39 -8.04 -14.21
N SER A 148 -9.45 -8.84 -13.72
CA SER A 148 -9.09 -10.13 -14.30
C SER A 148 -10.29 -11.07 -14.33
N PHE A 149 -11.06 -11.17 -13.25
CA PHE A 149 -12.30 -11.95 -13.24
C PHE A 149 -13.31 -11.48 -14.27
N LYS A 150 -13.51 -10.18 -14.39
CA LYS A 150 -14.43 -9.60 -15.38
C LYS A 150 -14.00 -9.92 -16.79
N ILE A 151 -12.70 -9.80 -17.10
CA ILE A 151 -12.13 -10.12 -18.41
C ILE A 151 -12.26 -11.62 -18.72
N CYS A 152 -11.87 -12.49 -17.81
CA CYS A 152 -11.95 -13.94 -17.98
C CYS A 152 -13.39 -14.41 -18.20
N ARG A 153 -14.34 -13.91 -17.43
CA ARG A 153 -15.76 -14.24 -17.59
C ARG A 153 -16.30 -13.75 -18.91
N ARG A 154 -15.99 -12.52 -19.30
CA ARG A 154 -16.39 -11.96 -20.58
C ARG A 154 -15.86 -12.79 -21.74
N TRP A 155 -14.58 -13.15 -21.72
CA TRP A 155 -13.97 -14.03 -22.70
C TRP A 155 -14.64 -15.41 -22.74
N GLY A 156 -14.96 -15.99 -21.59
CA GLY A 156 -15.69 -17.25 -21.47
C GLY A 156 -17.06 -17.21 -22.18
N TYR A 157 -17.81 -16.14 -21.99
CA TYR A 157 -19.13 -16.00 -22.62
C TYR A 157 -19.05 -15.60 -24.09
N GLU A 158 -18.23 -14.60 -24.43
CA GLU A 158 -18.20 -14.03 -25.77
C GLU A 158 -17.38 -14.88 -26.77
N VAL A 159 -16.26 -15.47 -26.33
CA VAL A 159 -15.34 -16.22 -27.19
C VAL A 159 -15.57 -17.72 -27.07
N LYS A 160 -15.54 -18.25 -25.85
CA LYS A 160 -15.73 -19.69 -25.58
C LYS A 160 -17.18 -20.14 -25.68
N LYS A 161 -18.13 -19.20 -25.76
CA LYS A 161 -19.57 -19.47 -25.85
C LYS A 161 -20.12 -20.33 -24.71
N ILE A 162 -19.55 -20.17 -23.51
CA ILE A 162 -20.07 -20.82 -22.30
C ILE A 162 -21.50 -20.35 -22.05
N PRO A 163 -22.44 -21.25 -21.75
CA PRO A 163 -23.84 -20.88 -21.48
C PRO A 163 -23.92 -19.87 -20.30
N SER A 164 -24.91 -18.98 -20.37
CA SER A 164 -25.10 -17.95 -19.33
C SER A 164 -25.16 -18.57 -17.94
N GLY A 165 -24.48 -17.96 -16.99
CA GLY A 165 -24.39 -18.42 -15.60
C GLY A 165 -23.49 -19.63 -15.35
N LYS A 166 -22.82 -20.20 -16.36
CA LYS A 166 -21.99 -21.41 -16.24
C LYS A 166 -20.48 -21.14 -16.22
N ALA A 167 -20.03 -19.89 -16.42
CA ALA A 167 -18.61 -19.56 -16.29
C ALA A 167 -18.22 -19.55 -14.81
N ILE A 168 -17.33 -20.47 -14.43
CA ILE A 168 -16.84 -20.68 -13.07
C ILE A 168 -15.38 -20.22 -13.02
N ILE A 169 -15.00 -19.54 -11.94
CA ILE A 169 -13.62 -19.20 -11.62
C ILE A 169 -13.26 -19.97 -10.36
N VAL A 170 -12.14 -20.68 -10.40
CA VAL A 170 -11.61 -21.41 -9.25
C VAL A 170 -10.41 -20.65 -8.71
N GLY A 171 -10.41 -20.36 -7.42
CA GLY A 171 -9.31 -19.75 -6.68
C GLY A 171 -8.79 -20.70 -5.60
N ALA A 172 -7.52 -20.59 -5.27
CA ALA A 172 -6.98 -21.19 -4.05
C ALA A 172 -7.36 -20.31 -2.84
N THR A 173 -7.75 -20.94 -1.76
CA THR A 173 -8.01 -20.31 -0.45
C THR A 173 -6.85 -20.55 0.48
#